data_2b4a2fdf6bde2a09aac8b159447d7011
#
_entry.id   2b4a2fdf6bde2a09aac8b159447d7011
#
_cell.length_a   1.000
_cell.length_b   1.000
_cell.length_c   1.000
_cell.angle_alpha   90.00
_cell.angle_beta   90.00
_cell.angle_gamma   90.00
#
_symmetry.space_group_name_H-M   'P 1'
#
loop_
_entity.id
_entity.type
_entity.pdbx_description
1 polymer ?
#
loop_
_entity_poly.entity_id
_entity_poly.type
_entity_poly.pdbx_seq_one_letter_code
_entity_poly.pdbx_strand_id
1 'polypeptide(L)'
;MQLVTAAEMQQIDSYTIETIGMPQNVLIERAAMSVIDVIGAGHFNLDHILVLAGLGNNGADGIAIARLLYTQGFNVSLQFVGNVSRAKASVQQQLQIIENYGLIRAEKSDFNEATLIVDAIFG
;
A
#
# COMPACT_ATOMS: atom_id res chain seq x y z
N MET A 1 -1.23 13.81 -21.98
CA MET A 1 -1.20 12.61 -21.13
C MET A 1 -2.61 12.26 -20.71
N GLN A 2 -3.02 11.04 -20.94
CA GLN A 2 -4.32 10.54 -20.47
C GLN A 2 -4.18 9.98 -19.08
N LEU A 3 -5.10 10.36 -18.19
CA LEU A 3 -5.17 9.81 -16.85
C LEU A 3 -6.22 8.71 -16.82
N VAL A 4 -5.86 7.57 -16.24
CA VAL A 4 -6.77 6.46 -16.03
C VAL A 4 -7.49 6.69 -14.71
N THR A 5 -8.83 6.60 -14.71
CA THR A 5 -9.61 6.73 -13.48
C THR A 5 -9.47 5.50 -12.59
N ALA A 6 -9.80 5.65 -11.30
CA ALA A 6 -9.83 4.52 -10.38
C ALA A 6 -10.78 3.41 -10.83
N ALA A 7 -11.97 3.79 -11.38
CA ALA A 7 -12.92 2.81 -11.91
C ALA A 7 -12.36 2.05 -13.10
N GLU A 8 -11.67 2.75 -14.01
CA GLU A 8 -11.03 2.11 -15.17
C GLU A 8 -9.90 1.18 -14.73
N MET A 9 -9.09 1.58 -13.74
CA MET A 9 -8.06 0.72 -13.18
C MET A 9 -8.65 -0.55 -12.56
N GLN A 10 -9.77 -0.44 -11.84
CA GLN A 10 -10.44 -1.60 -11.29
C GLN A 10 -10.93 -2.56 -12.38
N GLN A 11 -11.43 -2.03 -13.48
CA GLN A 11 -11.86 -2.85 -14.63
C GLN A 11 -10.68 -3.58 -15.27
N ILE A 12 -9.56 -2.90 -15.45
CA ILE A 12 -8.32 -3.50 -15.98
C ILE A 12 -7.82 -4.60 -15.05
N ASP A 13 -7.78 -4.34 -13.75
CA ASP A 13 -7.33 -5.30 -12.75
C ASP A 13 -8.25 -6.52 -12.70
N SER A 14 -9.58 -6.33 -12.71
CA SER A 14 -10.55 -7.44 -12.74
C SER A 14 -10.40 -8.29 -13.99
N TYR A 15 -10.24 -7.67 -15.16
CA TYR A 15 -10.00 -8.39 -16.40
C TYR A 15 -8.72 -9.21 -16.34
N THR A 16 -7.65 -8.63 -15.82
CA THR A 16 -6.34 -9.27 -15.71
C THR A 16 -6.40 -10.47 -14.77
N ILE A 17 -7.08 -10.33 -13.63
CA ILE A 17 -7.22 -11.41 -12.65
C ILE A 17 -8.14 -12.52 -13.17
N GLU A 18 -9.34 -12.16 -13.65
CA GLU A 18 -10.40 -13.11 -13.95
C GLU A 18 -10.22 -13.78 -15.32
N THR A 19 -9.77 -13.02 -16.31
CA THR A 19 -9.68 -13.49 -17.70
C THR A 19 -8.28 -13.95 -18.06
N ILE A 20 -7.25 -13.16 -17.70
CA ILE A 20 -5.86 -13.51 -17.98
C ILE A 20 -5.31 -14.52 -16.97
N GLY A 21 -5.86 -14.53 -15.75
CA GLY A 21 -5.45 -15.47 -14.71
C GLY A 21 -4.23 -15.02 -13.92
N MET A 22 -3.88 -13.74 -13.98
CA MET A 22 -2.77 -13.20 -13.18
C MET A 22 -3.16 -13.18 -11.69
N PRO A 23 -2.37 -13.79 -10.79
CA PRO A 23 -2.65 -13.74 -9.37
C PRO A 23 -2.72 -12.31 -8.84
N GLN A 24 -3.71 -12.03 -7.99
CA GLN A 24 -3.91 -10.69 -7.43
C GLN A 24 -2.66 -10.17 -6.71
N ASN A 25 -1.96 -11.03 -5.99
CA ASN A 25 -0.75 -10.65 -5.28
C ASN A 25 0.36 -10.13 -6.19
N VAL A 26 0.45 -10.64 -7.41
CA VAL A 26 1.41 -10.14 -8.41
C VAL A 26 1.07 -8.71 -8.80
N LEU A 27 -0.22 -8.41 -9.00
CA LEU A 27 -0.66 -7.05 -9.31
C LEU A 27 -0.41 -6.09 -8.15
N ILE A 28 -0.68 -6.52 -6.93
CA ILE A 28 -0.41 -5.72 -5.72
C ILE A 28 1.07 -5.39 -5.62
N GLU A 29 1.94 -6.38 -5.80
CA GLU A 29 3.38 -6.19 -5.72
C GLU A 29 3.88 -5.22 -6.80
N ARG A 30 3.41 -5.38 -8.03
CA ARG A 30 3.79 -4.49 -9.14
C ARG A 30 3.31 -3.06 -8.92
N ALA A 31 2.08 -2.89 -8.43
CA ALA A 31 1.55 -1.57 -8.11
C ALA A 31 2.39 -0.89 -7.03
N ALA A 32 2.75 -1.62 -5.99
CA ALA A 32 3.58 -1.11 -4.91
C ALA A 32 4.98 -0.71 -5.41
N MET A 33 5.60 -1.54 -6.24
CA MET A 33 6.92 -1.23 -6.82
C MET A 33 6.89 0.04 -7.66
N SER A 34 5.81 0.26 -8.42
CA SER A 34 5.64 1.49 -9.21
C SER A 34 5.60 2.74 -8.33
N VAL A 35 4.92 2.66 -7.18
CA VAL A 35 4.86 3.77 -6.21
C VAL A 35 6.24 4.02 -5.60
N ILE A 36 6.99 2.96 -5.26
CA ILE A 36 8.35 3.08 -4.75
C ILE A 36 9.24 3.83 -5.75
N ASP A 37 9.12 3.53 -7.04
CA ASP A 37 9.87 4.21 -8.08
C ASP A 37 9.53 5.71 -8.14
N VAL A 38 8.25 6.06 -8.03
CA VAL A 38 7.80 7.46 -7.98
C VAL A 38 8.35 8.17 -6.76
N ILE A 39 8.31 7.53 -5.59
CA ILE A 39 8.85 8.11 -4.36
C ILE A 39 10.36 8.36 -4.50
N GLY A 40 11.08 7.40 -5.06
CA GLY A 40 12.54 7.51 -5.24
C GLY A 40 12.94 8.58 -6.25
N ALA A 41 12.13 8.80 -7.29
CA ALA A 41 12.39 9.81 -8.32
C ALA A 41 11.97 11.22 -7.89
N GLY A 42 11.09 11.36 -6.89
CA GLY A 42 10.63 12.63 -6.38
C GLY A 42 11.60 13.25 -5.39
N HIS A 43 11.32 14.51 -5.03
CA HIS A 43 12.12 15.26 -4.06
C HIS A 43 11.40 15.32 -2.70
N PHE A 44 10.99 14.14 -2.21
CA PHE A 44 10.26 14.02 -0.96
C PHE A 44 11.23 13.92 0.22
N ASN A 45 10.80 14.42 1.37
CA ASN A 45 11.51 14.15 2.62
C ASN A 45 11.08 12.75 3.10
N LEU A 46 12.03 11.81 3.11
CA LEU A 46 11.79 10.40 3.44
C LEU A 46 12.20 10.06 4.88
N ASP A 47 12.42 11.07 5.74
CA ASP A 47 12.89 10.83 7.10
C ASP A 47 11.86 10.08 7.96
N HIS A 48 10.56 10.32 7.70
CA HIS A 48 9.51 9.65 8.44
C HIS A 48 8.28 9.45 7.53
N ILE A 49 8.15 8.27 6.98
CA ILE A 49 7.08 7.94 6.03
C ILE A 49 5.92 7.28 6.78
N LEU A 50 4.71 7.81 6.62
CA LEU A 50 3.50 7.20 7.14
C LEU A 50 2.63 6.71 5.96
N VAL A 51 2.29 5.43 5.98
CA VAL A 51 1.34 4.84 5.03
C VAL A 51 -0.01 4.69 5.72
N LEU A 52 -1.05 5.28 5.14
CA LEU A 52 -2.44 5.12 5.59
C LEU A 52 -3.11 4.10 4.68
N ALA A 53 -3.52 2.97 5.23
CA ALA A 53 -4.12 1.88 4.46
C ALA A 53 -5.59 1.70 4.84
N GLY A 54 -6.45 1.63 3.81
CA GLY A 54 -7.84 1.25 3.95
C GLY A 54 -8.02 -0.27 3.98
N LEU A 55 -9.26 -0.70 3.85
CA LEU A 55 -9.63 -2.12 4.00
C LEU A 55 -9.87 -2.84 2.68
N GLY A 56 -9.81 -2.12 1.55
CA GLY A 56 -9.99 -2.64 0.21
C GLY A 56 -8.66 -2.91 -0.51
N ASN A 57 -8.73 -3.14 -1.81
CA ASN A 57 -7.55 -3.49 -2.61
C ASN A 57 -6.47 -2.41 -2.60
N ASN A 58 -6.86 -1.12 -2.58
CA ASN A 58 -5.89 -0.04 -2.46
C ASN A 58 -5.15 -0.09 -1.12
N GLY A 59 -5.83 -0.50 -0.05
CA GLY A 59 -5.20 -0.75 1.24
C GLY A 59 -4.14 -1.85 1.17
N ALA A 60 -4.41 -2.92 0.43
CA ALA A 60 -3.42 -3.98 0.21
C ALA A 60 -2.18 -3.45 -0.51
N ASP A 61 -2.35 -2.60 -1.52
CA ASP A 61 -1.23 -1.92 -2.19
C ASP A 61 -0.43 -1.09 -1.18
N GLY A 62 -1.13 -0.36 -0.30
CA GLY A 62 -0.49 0.45 0.75
C GLY A 62 0.35 -0.38 1.70
N ILE A 63 -0.14 -1.53 2.13
CA ILE A 63 0.61 -2.44 3.00
C ILE A 63 1.88 -2.94 2.28
N ALA A 64 1.76 -3.31 1.01
CA ALA A 64 2.91 -3.74 0.22
C ALA A 64 3.94 -2.62 0.05
N ILE A 65 3.49 -1.37 -0.15
CA ILE A 65 4.38 -0.19 -0.19
C ILE A 65 5.14 -0.04 1.13
N ALA A 66 4.42 -0.11 2.26
CA ALA A 66 5.04 -0.02 3.58
C ALA A 66 6.09 -1.11 3.80
N ARG A 67 5.80 -2.34 3.40
CA ARG A 67 6.74 -3.46 3.48
C ARG A 67 7.99 -3.21 2.64
N LEU A 68 7.83 -2.78 1.41
CA LEU A 68 8.97 -2.51 0.51
C LEU A 68 9.85 -1.40 1.07
N LEU A 69 9.26 -0.32 1.59
CA LEU A 69 10.01 0.76 2.23
C LEU A 69 10.75 0.26 3.47
N TYR A 70 10.06 -0.52 4.29
CA TYR A 70 10.66 -1.10 5.50
C TYR A 70 11.87 -1.99 5.17
N THR A 71 11.74 -2.88 4.18
CA THR A 71 12.82 -3.79 3.80
C THR A 71 14.00 -3.06 3.14
N GLN A 72 13.78 -1.86 2.60
CA GLN A 72 14.84 -1.01 2.06
C GLN A 72 15.51 -0.12 3.12
N GLY A 73 15.09 -0.22 4.37
CA GLY A 73 15.70 0.49 5.48
C GLY A 73 15.14 1.86 5.79
N PHE A 74 14.02 2.25 5.16
CA PHE A 74 13.37 3.52 5.49
C PHE A 74 12.63 3.45 6.81
N ASN A 75 12.52 4.60 7.47
CA ASN A 75 11.68 4.76 8.65
C ASN A 75 10.23 4.90 8.20
N VAL A 76 9.48 3.81 8.29
CA VAL A 76 8.10 3.76 7.82
C VAL A 76 7.17 3.25 8.92
N SER A 77 6.02 3.89 9.03
CA SER A 77 4.92 3.49 9.90
C SER A 77 3.69 3.17 9.07
N LEU A 78 2.88 2.25 9.53
CA LEU A 78 1.64 1.83 8.86
C LEU A 78 0.46 2.03 9.80
N GLN A 79 -0.55 2.76 9.36
CA GLN A 79 -1.79 2.97 10.10
C GLN A 79 -2.98 2.55 9.26
N PHE A 80 -3.87 1.74 9.85
CA PHE A 80 -5.12 1.35 9.21
C PHE A 80 -6.22 2.36 9.49
N VAL A 81 -7.07 2.58 8.49
CA VAL A 81 -8.27 3.38 8.61
C VAL A 81 -9.47 2.44 8.48
N GLY A 82 -10.17 2.23 9.59
CA GLY A 82 -11.30 1.32 9.68
C GLY A 82 -10.99 0.08 10.52
N ASN A 83 -11.95 -0.84 10.56
CA ASN A 83 -11.82 -2.07 11.34
C ASN A 83 -11.16 -3.16 10.51
N VAL A 84 -9.90 -3.47 10.85
CA VAL A 84 -9.07 -4.45 10.13
C VAL A 84 -9.72 -5.83 10.06
N SER A 85 -10.53 -6.21 11.04
CA SER A 85 -11.22 -7.51 11.02
C SER A 85 -12.23 -7.64 9.86
N ARG A 86 -12.64 -6.51 9.28
CA ARG A 86 -13.55 -6.46 8.13
C ARG A 86 -12.82 -6.26 6.80
N ALA A 87 -11.50 -6.27 6.81
CA ALA A 87 -10.71 -6.06 5.61
C ALA A 87 -10.87 -7.22 4.62
N LYS A 88 -10.72 -6.91 3.33
CA LYS A 88 -10.70 -7.93 2.27
C LYS A 88 -9.55 -8.93 2.48
N ALA A 89 -9.68 -10.09 1.87
CA ALA A 89 -8.68 -11.15 1.96
C ALA A 89 -7.28 -10.69 1.51
N SER A 90 -7.20 -9.84 0.50
CA SER A 90 -5.95 -9.26 0.02
C SER A 90 -5.23 -8.44 1.10
N VAL A 91 -5.99 -7.66 1.89
CA VAL A 91 -5.44 -6.89 3.01
C VAL A 91 -4.99 -7.83 4.12
N GLN A 92 -5.80 -8.82 4.46
CA GLN A 92 -5.44 -9.79 5.51
C GLN A 92 -4.15 -10.54 5.17
N GLN A 93 -3.98 -10.91 3.91
CA GLN A 93 -2.79 -11.61 3.45
C GLN A 93 -1.55 -10.72 3.54
N GLN A 94 -1.64 -9.48 3.06
CA GLN A 94 -0.53 -8.54 3.15
C GLN A 94 -0.18 -8.22 4.61
N LEU A 95 -1.19 -8.10 5.47
CA LEU A 95 -0.98 -7.89 6.91
C LEU A 95 -0.16 -9.03 7.52
N GLN A 96 -0.48 -10.27 7.18
CA GLN A 96 0.27 -11.42 7.66
C GLN A 96 1.74 -11.38 7.20
N ILE A 97 1.98 -10.96 5.97
CA ILE A 97 3.33 -10.81 5.43
C ILE A 97 4.12 -9.79 6.23
N ILE A 98 3.56 -8.59 6.48
CA ILE A 98 4.28 -7.56 7.22
C ILE A 98 4.55 -7.94 8.66
N GLU A 99 3.67 -8.70 9.29
CA GLU A 99 3.89 -9.23 10.64
C GLU A 99 5.12 -10.13 10.68
N ASN A 100 5.32 -10.94 9.65
CA ASN A 100 6.49 -11.81 9.54
C ASN A 100 7.80 -11.02 9.34
N TYR A 101 7.72 -9.81 8.78
CA TYR A 101 8.87 -8.91 8.66
C TYR A 101 9.11 -8.09 9.93
N GLY A 102 8.19 -8.10 10.89
CA GLY A 102 8.32 -7.34 12.12
C GLY A 102 7.93 -5.88 12.02
N LEU A 103 7.26 -5.47 10.95
CA LEU A 103 6.76 -4.10 10.82
C LEU A 103 5.61 -3.89 11.80
N ILE A 104 5.77 -2.90 12.68
CA ILE A 104 4.80 -2.59 13.73
C ILE A 104 3.82 -1.53 13.23
N ARG A 105 2.54 -1.69 13.59
CA ARG A 105 1.52 -0.70 13.25
C ARG A 105 1.77 0.60 14.00
N ALA A 106 1.54 1.72 13.31
CA ALA A 106 1.72 3.06 13.87
C ALA A 106 0.68 3.38 14.94
N GLU A 107 1.10 4.14 15.91
CA GLU A 107 0.20 4.82 16.84
C GLU A 107 -0.17 6.21 16.30
N LYS A 108 -1.17 6.86 16.92
CA LYS A 108 -1.66 8.18 16.49
C LYS A 108 -0.58 9.25 16.46
N SER A 109 0.43 9.15 17.33
CA SER A 109 1.52 10.11 17.41
C SER A 109 2.35 10.19 16.13
N ASP A 110 2.41 9.09 15.35
CA ASP A 110 3.23 9.04 14.14
C ASP A 110 2.70 9.96 13.04
N PHE A 111 1.41 10.28 13.06
CA PHE A 111 0.81 11.20 12.09
C PHE A 111 1.43 12.59 12.15
N ASN A 112 1.67 13.11 13.36
CA ASN A 112 2.23 14.44 13.55
C ASN A 112 3.72 14.54 13.19
N GLU A 113 4.41 13.43 13.19
CA GLU A 113 5.85 13.37 12.93
C GLU A 113 6.15 13.04 11.45
N ALA A 114 5.14 12.65 10.67
CA ALA A 114 5.33 12.23 9.30
C ALA A 114 5.86 13.35 8.41
N THR A 115 6.88 13.05 7.62
CA THR A 115 7.43 13.95 6.60
C THR A 115 6.89 13.65 5.22
N LEU A 116 6.35 12.45 5.02
CA LEU A 116 5.64 12.02 3.82
C LEU A 116 4.49 11.12 4.22
N ILE A 117 3.32 11.37 3.66
CA ILE A 117 2.14 10.51 3.86
C ILE A 117 1.78 9.86 2.53
N VAL A 118 1.70 8.54 2.54
CA VAL A 118 1.20 7.75 1.40
C VAL A 118 -0.25 7.39 1.71
N ASP A 119 -1.18 7.93 0.92
CA ASP A 119 -2.61 7.72 1.12
C ASP A 119 -3.09 6.54 0.27
N ALA A 120 -3.41 5.44 0.93
CA ALA A 120 -3.96 4.22 0.33
C ALA A 120 -5.30 3.85 1.00
N ILE A 121 -6.12 4.86 1.31
CA ILE A 121 -7.39 4.66 2.03
C ILE A 121 -8.50 4.22 1.09
N PHE A 122 -8.60 4.85 -0.08
CA PHE A 122 -9.66 4.59 -1.05
C PHE A 122 -9.24 3.54 -2.06
N GLY A 123 -10.16 2.60 -2.31
CA GLY A 123 -9.84 1.55 -3.26
C GLY A 123 -11.03 0.84 -3.83
#